data_2dc51d3a2cdf13c390a292d4d08bec6a
#
_entry.id   2dc51d3a2cdf13c390a292d4d08bec6a
#
_cell.length_a   1.000
_cell.length_b   1.000
_cell.length_c   1.000
_cell.angle_alpha   90.00
_cell.angle_beta   90.00
_cell.angle_gamma   90.00
#
_symmetry.space_group_name_H-M   'P 1'
#
loop_
_entity.id
_entity.type
_entity.pdbx_description
1 polymer ?
#
loop_
_entity_poly.entity_id
_entity_poly.type
_entity_poly.pdbx_seq_one_letter_code
_entity_poly.pdbx_strand_id
1 'polypeptide(L)'
;NPKLKVGMVGAHVAVDSYQSMKVGSAVDWVAGNEFDFTVKEVADGLPYENIDGLAWRRSNGEIVRNKSRAILENMDALPHVVDVYKRDLTIEDYFIGYLPHPYLSVYTGRGCKSRCTFCLWPQTIGGHVYRTRSVEHVVSEMAKAQQYFPQVREFFFDDDTFTDNLPRAVEIAKGLGKLGIKW
;
A
#
# COMPACT_ATOMS: atom_id res chain seq x y z
N ASN A 1 -1.53 -22.48 -17.11
CA ASN A 1 -0.49 -23.13 -16.33
C ASN A 1 -1.08 -23.61 -14.99
N PRO A 2 -1.20 -24.95 -14.76
CA PRO A 2 -1.83 -25.50 -13.56
C PRO A 2 -1.03 -25.27 -12.27
N LYS A 3 0.21 -24.79 -12.38
CA LYS A 3 1.06 -24.43 -11.24
C LYS A 3 0.96 -22.96 -10.84
N LEU A 4 0.29 -22.14 -11.66
CA LEU A 4 0.10 -20.73 -11.36
C LEU A 4 -0.88 -20.57 -10.20
N LYS A 5 -0.50 -19.79 -9.20
CA LYS A 5 -1.37 -19.37 -8.11
C LYS A 5 -1.86 -17.95 -8.36
N VAL A 6 -3.15 -17.74 -8.25
CA VAL A 6 -3.81 -16.45 -8.48
C VAL A 6 -4.26 -15.87 -7.15
N GLY A 7 -3.69 -14.74 -6.79
CA GLY A 7 -4.06 -13.98 -5.60
C GLY A 7 -4.72 -12.66 -5.97
N MET A 8 -5.61 -12.17 -5.10
CA MET A 8 -6.22 -10.85 -5.24
C MET A 8 -6.00 -10.01 -3.98
N VAL A 9 -5.78 -8.72 -4.20
CA VAL A 9 -5.64 -7.69 -3.17
C VAL A 9 -6.48 -6.47 -3.55
N GLY A 10 -6.69 -5.56 -2.62
CA GLY A 10 -7.36 -4.29 -2.87
C GLY A 10 -8.70 -4.15 -2.17
N ALA A 11 -9.31 -2.97 -2.31
CA ALA A 11 -10.45 -2.54 -1.49
C ALA A 11 -11.65 -3.49 -1.55
N HIS A 12 -12.07 -3.90 -2.76
CA HIS A 12 -13.25 -4.76 -2.91
C HIS A 12 -13.09 -6.10 -2.21
N VAL A 13 -12.00 -6.81 -2.51
CA VAL A 13 -11.75 -8.16 -1.96
C VAL A 13 -11.40 -8.12 -0.47
N ALA A 14 -10.89 -7.01 0.04
CA ALA A 14 -10.65 -6.83 1.46
C ALA A 14 -11.95 -6.83 2.28
N VAL A 15 -13.02 -6.24 1.74
CA VAL A 15 -14.34 -6.20 2.39
C VAL A 15 -15.06 -7.54 2.27
N ASP A 16 -15.06 -8.15 1.10
CA ASP A 16 -15.80 -9.40 0.83
C ASP A 16 -14.93 -10.45 0.13
N SER A 17 -13.94 -10.94 0.86
CA SER A 17 -13.02 -11.98 0.36
C SER A 17 -13.71 -13.30 0.04
N TYR A 18 -14.73 -13.67 0.84
CA TYR A 18 -15.45 -14.94 0.63
C TYR A 18 -16.23 -14.93 -0.68
N GLN A 19 -17.04 -13.90 -0.91
CA GLN A 19 -17.85 -13.79 -2.14
C GLN A 19 -16.95 -13.64 -3.37
N SER A 20 -15.88 -12.87 -3.26
CA SER A 20 -14.91 -12.71 -4.34
C SER A 20 -14.32 -14.06 -4.78
N MET A 21 -13.96 -14.91 -3.83
CA MET A 21 -13.44 -16.25 -4.11
C MET A 21 -14.52 -17.20 -4.60
N LYS A 22 -15.76 -17.06 -4.13
CA LYS A 22 -16.89 -17.91 -4.57
C LYS A 22 -17.24 -17.66 -6.03
N VAL A 23 -17.24 -16.40 -6.47
CA VAL A 23 -17.49 -16.03 -7.87
C VAL A 23 -16.27 -16.33 -8.74
N GLY A 24 -15.07 -16.04 -8.28
CA GLY A 24 -13.82 -16.25 -8.99
C GLY A 24 -13.23 -17.64 -8.73
N SER A 25 -13.67 -18.68 -9.45
CA SER A 25 -13.17 -20.06 -9.26
C SER A 25 -11.66 -20.21 -9.51
N ALA A 26 -11.07 -19.32 -10.29
CA ALA A 26 -9.62 -19.31 -10.58
C ALA A 26 -8.77 -18.62 -9.49
N VAL A 27 -9.41 -18.01 -8.46
CA VAL A 27 -8.71 -17.34 -7.38
C VAL A 27 -8.34 -18.35 -6.30
N ASP A 28 -7.04 -18.49 -6.03
CA ASP A 28 -6.53 -19.39 -4.99
C ASP A 28 -6.59 -18.75 -3.60
N TRP A 29 -6.28 -17.44 -3.51
CA TRP A 29 -6.26 -16.70 -2.25
C TRP A 29 -6.58 -15.22 -2.40
N VAL A 30 -7.00 -14.61 -1.29
CA VAL A 30 -7.27 -13.17 -1.17
C VAL A 30 -6.59 -12.68 0.10
N ALA A 31 -5.82 -11.60 0.02
CA ALA A 31 -5.31 -10.89 1.18
C ALA A 31 -6.20 -9.69 1.51
N GLY A 32 -6.70 -9.66 2.73
CA GLY A 32 -7.56 -8.59 3.25
C GLY A 32 -6.78 -7.49 3.98
N ASN A 33 -7.42 -6.36 4.23
CA ASN A 33 -6.84 -5.22 4.95
C ASN A 33 -5.49 -4.75 4.39
N GLU A 34 -4.54 -4.44 5.27
CA GLU A 34 -3.15 -4.21 4.92
C GLU A 34 -2.49 -5.54 4.54
N PHE A 35 -2.30 -5.71 3.26
CA PHE A 35 -1.87 -6.97 2.67
C PHE A 35 -0.35 -7.12 2.52
N ASP A 36 0.45 -6.08 2.83
CA ASP A 36 1.91 -6.08 2.60
C ASP A 36 2.59 -7.34 3.15
N PHE A 37 2.43 -7.60 4.45
CA PHE A 37 3.04 -8.78 5.07
C PHE A 37 2.32 -10.09 4.74
N THR A 38 1.00 -10.06 4.50
CA THR A 38 0.26 -11.24 4.06
C THR A 38 0.76 -11.73 2.70
N VAL A 39 0.94 -10.82 1.75
CA VAL A 39 1.50 -11.14 0.42
C VAL A 39 2.95 -11.59 0.52
N LYS A 40 3.74 -10.94 1.38
CA LYS A 40 5.13 -11.34 1.64
C LYS A 40 5.21 -12.78 2.15
N GLU A 41 4.40 -13.14 3.15
CA GLU A 41 4.38 -14.49 3.73
C GLU A 41 3.94 -15.55 2.72
N VAL A 42 2.98 -15.21 1.82
CA VAL A 42 2.63 -16.08 0.69
C VAL A 42 3.82 -16.26 -0.26
N ALA A 43 4.53 -15.17 -0.59
CA ALA A 43 5.69 -15.22 -1.47
C ALA A 43 6.88 -15.98 -0.85
N ASP A 44 7.03 -15.91 0.46
CA ASP A 44 8.04 -16.67 1.23
C ASP A 44 7.69 -18.17 1.33
N GLY A 45 6.50 -18.59 0.87
CA GLY A 45 6.07 -19.99 0.85
C GLY A 45 5.57 -20.52 2.18
N LEU A 46 5.13 -19.66 3.10
CA LEU A 46 4.51 -20.10 4.36
C LEU A 46 3.22 -20.89 4.07
N PRO A 47 2.88 -21.91 4.88
CA PRO A 47 1.60 -22.60 4.77
C PRO A 47 0.43 -21.61 4.92
N TYR A 48 -0.54 -21.67 4.02
CA TYR A 48 -1.64 -20.70 3.96
C TYR A 48 -2.44 -20.63 5.27
N GLU A 49 -2.61 -21.74 5.97
CA GLU A 49 -3.28 -21.81 7.27
C GLU A 49 -2.61 -21.00 8.38
N ASN A 50 -1.34 -20.65 8.23
CA ASN A 50 -0.55 -19.91 9.21
C ASN A 50 -0.42 -18.41 8.89
N ILE A 51 -1.02 -17.95 7.79
CA ILE A 51 -0.88 -16.57 7.31
C ILE A 51 -2.08 -15.72 7.77
N ASP A 52 -1.87 -14.80 8.69
CA ASP A 52 -2.90 -13.86 9.13
C ASP A 52 -3.37 -12.97 7.96
N GLY A 53 -4.67 -12.69 7.93
CA GLY A 53 -5.28 -11.83 6.90
C GLY A 53 -5.56 -12.53 5.57
N LEU A 54 -5.27 -13.83 5.45
CA LEU A 54 -5.48 -14.60 4.24
C LEU A 54 -6.85 -15.29 4.24
N ALA A 55 -7.58 -15.20 3.12
CA ALA A 55 -8.63 -16.12 2.73
C ALA A 55 -8.12 -16.97 1.57
N TRP A 56 -8.34 -18.29 1.60
CA TRP A 56 -7.73 -19.19 0.63
C TRP A 56 -8.58 -20.43 0.35
N ARG A 57 -8.32 -21.10 -0.77
CA ARG A 57 -9.05 -22.27 -1.22
C ARG A 57 -8.25 -23.54 -0.95
N ARG A 58 -8.83 -24.46 -0.19
CA ARG A 58 -8.31 -25.82 -0.02
C ARG A 58 -8.41 -26.64 -1.29
N SER A 59 -7.65 -27.72 -1.36
CA SER A 59 -7.68 -28.67 -2.48
C SER A 59 -9.07 -29.30 -2.73
N ASN A 60 -9.91 -29.41 -1.69
CA ASN A 60 -11.28 -29.88 -1.79
C ASN A 60 -12.28 -28.79 -2.26
N GLY A 61 -11.80 -27.57 -2.56
CA GLY A 61 -12.61 -26.43 -2.99
C GLY A 61 -13.18 -25.57 -1.87
N GLU A 62 -13.03 -25.98 -0.61
CA GLU A 62 -13.48 -25.20 0.55
C GLU A 62 -12.72 -23.88 0.67
N ILE A 63 -13.45 -22.79 0.94
CA ILE A 63 -12.88 -21.47 1.18
C ILE A 63 -12.72 -21.28 2.71
N VAL A 64 -11.50 -21.03 3.14
CA VAL A 64 -11.12 -20.80 4.54
C VAL A 64 -10.70 -19.35 4.73
N ARG A 65 -11.07 -18.74 5.85
CA ARG A 65 -10.58 -17.43 6.28
C ARG A 65 -9.78 -17.59 7.55
N ASN A 66 -8.56 -17.11 7.52
CA ASN A 66 -7.70 -17.08 8.71
C ASN A 66 -8.08 -15.88 9.59
N LYS A 67 -7.44 -15.77 10.73
CA LYS A 67 -7.53 -14.61 11.62
C LYS A 67 -7.14 -13.34 10.86
N SER A 68 -7.85 -12.25 11.14
CA SER A 68 -7.49 -10.94 10.57
C SER A 68 -6.11 -10.51 11.03
N ARG A 69 -5.31 -9.98 10.10
CA ARG A 69 -4.00 -9.40 10.44
C ARG A 69 -4.18 -8.10 11.22
N ALA A 70 -3.36 -7.90 12.23
CA ALA A 70 -3.28 -6.61 12.91
C ALA A 70 -2.76 -5.52 11.96
N ILE A 71 -3.25 -4.32 12.11
CA ILE A 71 -2.81 -3.16 11.33
C ILE A 71 -1.37 -2.84 11.72
N LEU A 72 -0.52 -2.54 10.73
CA LEU A 72 0.88 -2.17 10.95
C LEU A 72 0.96 -0.84 11.72
N GLU A 73 1.50 -0.86 12.92
CA GLU A 73 1.66 0.34 13.75
C GLU A 73 2.89 1.16 13.35
N ASN A 74 4.02 0.48 13.16
CA ASN A 74 5.26 1.14 12.74
C ASN A 74 5.38 1.17 11.22
N MET A 75 5.00 2.30 10.62
CA MET A 75 5.06 2.50 9.17
C MET A 75 6.48 2.55 8.61
N ASP A 76 7.49 2.84 9.44
CA ASP A 76 8.89 2.84 9.01
C ASP A 76 9.47 1.42 8.85
N ALA A 77 8.72 0.38 9.24
CA ALA A 77 9.08 -1.01 8.96
C ALA A 77 8.92 -1.39 7.46
N LEU A 78 8.18 -0.59 6.70
CA LEU A 78 8.07 -0.78 5.24
C LEU A 78 9.31 -0.23 4.54
N PRO A 79 9.81 -0.91 3.49
CA PRO A 79 10.91 -0.40 2.70
C PRO A 79 10.51 0.86 1.93
N HIS A 80 11.50 1.62 1.48
CA HIS A 80 11.27 2.72 0.55
C HIS A 80 10.74 2.16 -0.77
N VAL A 81 9.57 2.60 -1.19
CA VAL A 81 8.94 2.11 -2.43
C VAL A 81 9.72 2.55 -3.67
N VAL A 82 10.44 3.66 -3.60
CA VAL A 82 11.25 4.17 -4.71
C VAL A 82 12.40 3.25 -5.09
N ASP A 83 12.91 2.42 -4.16
CA ASP A 83 13.90 1.38 -4.46
C ASP A 83 13.29 0.29 -5.37
N VAL A 84 12.01 -0.07 -5.13
CA VAL A 84 11.25 -1.00 -5.97
C VAL A 84 10.95 -0.37 -7.33
N TYR A 85 10.50 0.88 -7.35
CA TYR A 85 10.24 1.61 -8.60
C TYR A 85 11.49 1.66 -9.49
N LYS A 86 12.67 1.93 -8.89
CA LYS A 86 13.92 1.96 -9.64
C LYS A 86 14.32 0.61 -10.24
N ARG A 87 13.99 -0.47 -9.55
CA ARG A 87 14.34 -1.82 -9.97
C ARG A 87 13.39 -2.38 -11.02
N ASP A 88 12.08 -2.15 -10.85
CA ASP A 88 11.04 -2.94 -11.50
C ASP A 88 10.16 -2.13 -12.47
N LEU A 89 10.19 -0.79 -12.42
CA LEU A 89 9.25 0.03 -13.19
C LEU A 89 9.97 0.98 -14.16
N THR A 90 9.37 1.17 -15.33
CA THR A 90 9.61 2.33 -16.20
C THR A 90 8.56 3.37 -15.85
N ILE A 91 8.93 4.39 -15.08
CA ILE A 91 7.96 5.33 -14.48
C ILE A 91 7.19 6.13 -15.54
N GLU A 92 7.77 6.28 -16.73
CA GLU A 92 7.17 6.95 -17.87
C GLU A 92 5.95 6.22 -18.44
N ASP A 93 5.79 4.93 -18.13
CA ASP A 93 4.64 4.13 -18.56
C ASP A 93 3.40 4.37 -17.67
N TYR A 94 3.55 5.07 -16.53
CA TYR A 94 2.48 5.34 -15.58
C TYR A 94 2.00 6.78 -15.70
N PHE A 95 0.73 6.95 -16.07
CA PHE A 95 0.17 8.24 -16.38
C PHE A 95 -1.17 8.48 -15.65
N ILE A 96 -1.29 9.67 -15.06
CA ILE A 96 -2.55 10.23 -14.54
C ILE A 96 -2.76 11.60 -15.16
N GLY A 97 -3.94 11.84 -15.75
CA GLY A 97 -4.22 12.99 -16.59
C GLY A 97 -4.21 14.35 -15.89
N TYR A 98 -4.15 14.42 -14.56
CA TYR A 98 -4.13 15.66 -13.79
C TYR A 98 -2.78 15.97 -13.13
N LEU A 99 -1.77 15.08 -13.25
CA LEU A 99 -0.43 15.33 -12.73
C LEU A 99 0.57 15.61 -13.86
N PRO A 100 1.54 16.53 -13.65
CA PRO A 100 2.67 16.71 -14.57
C PRO A 100 3.48 15.43 -14.73
N HIS A 101 3.54 14.91 -15.95
CA HIS A 101 4.21 13.67 -16.28
C HIS A 101 5.68 13.87 -16.69
N PRO A 102 6.62 13.00 -16.34
CA PRO A 102 6.48 11.85 -15.41
C PRO A 102 6.35 12.29 -13.95
N TYR A 103 5.58 11.53 -13.17
CA TYR A 103 5.38 11.78 -11.76
C TYR A 103 5.75 10.55 -10.91
N LEU A 104 5.94 10.75 -9.60
CA LEU A 104 6.04 9.68 -8.61
C LEU A 104 5.02 9.90 -7.50
N SER A 105 4.30 8.83 -7.16
CA SER A 105 3.37 8.79 -6.04
C SER A 105 3.96 7.97 -4.89
N VAL A 106 3.90 8.52 -3.68
CA VAL A 106 4.31 7.84 -2.46
C VAL A 106 3.32 8.08 -1.32
N TYR A 107 3.22 7.15 -0.39
CA TYR A 107 2.47 7.34 0.86
C TYR A 107 3.41 7.75 1.98
N THR A 108 3.04 8.78 2.73
CA THR A 108 3.74 9.17 3.96
C THR A 108 3.03 8.67 5.21
N GLY A 109 1.78 8.23 5.06
CA GLY A 109 0.96 7.62 6.09
C GLY A 109 -0.23 6.91 5.49
N ARG A 110 -0.95 6.15 6.30
CA ARG A 110 -2.16 5.39 5.90
C ARG A 110 -3.27 5.54 6.90
N GLY A 111 -4.50 5.54 6.40
CA GLY A 111 -5.71 5.60 7.19
C GLY A 111 -6.20 7.02 7.46
N CYS A 112 -7.41 7.11 7.98
CA CYS A 112 -8.08 8.38 8.23
C CYS A 112 -8.93 8.29 9.49
N LYS A 113 -8.85 9.28 10.38
CA LYS A 113 -9.63 9.35 11.63
C LYS A 113 -11.09 9.68 11.40
N SER A 114 -11.43 10.25 10.24
CA SER A 114 -12.78 10.68 9.92
C SER A 114 -13.72 9.49 9.77
N ARG A 115 -15.02 9.75 9.97
CA ARG A 115 -16.10 8.76 9.88
C ARG A 115 -17.14 9.18 8.84
N CYS A 116 -16.68 9.63 7.68
CA CYS A 116 -17.55 10.05 6.59
C CYS A 116 -18.39 8.86 6.11
N THR A 117 -19.70 9.03 6.05
CA THR A 117 -20.65 7.95 5.77
C THR A 117 -20.54 7.36 4.37
N PHE A 118 -19.96 8.08 3.44
CA PHE A 118 -19.73 7.65 2.05
C PHE A 118 -18.35 7.06 1.81
N CYS A 119 -17.44 7.14 2.78
CA CYS A 119 -16.03 6.78 2.57
C CYS A 119 -15.78 5.29 2.80
N LEU A 120 -15.13 4.65 1.81
CA LEU A 120 -14.78 3.24 1.82
C LEU A 120 -13.44 2.96 2.52
N TRP A 121 -12.49 3.88 2.45
CA TRP A 121 -11.09 3.62 2.78
C TRP A 121 -10.82 3.10 4.19
N PRO A 122 -11.39 3.66 5.27
CA PRO A 122 -11.13 3.15 6.62
C PRO A 122 -11.57 1.70 6.84
N GLN A 123 -12.52 1.23 6.03
CA GLN A 123 -13.06 -0.13 6.12
C GLN A 123 -12.24 -1.14 5.30
N THR A 124 -11.37 -0.68 4.42
CA THR A 124 -10.66 -1.53 3.45
C THR A 124 -9.20 -1.74 3.78
N ILE A 125 -8.42 -0.71 4.10
CA ILE A 125 -6.96 -0.83 4.24
C ILE A 125 -6.46 -0.16 5.50
N GLY A 126 -6.82 0.87 5.99
CA GLY A 126 -6.09 1.62 7.02
C GLY A 126 -6.79 1.75 8.36
N GLY A 127 -8.07 1.36 8.48
CA GLY A 127 -8.88 1.61 9.68
C GLY A 127 -9.07 3.12 9.96
N HIS A 128 -9.64 3.42 11.12
CA HIS A 128 -9.92 4.79 11.56
C HIS A 128 -8.76 5.41 12.36
N VAL A 129 -7.52 5.08 11.98
CA VAL A 129 -6.31 5.63 12.61
C VAL A 129 -5.36 6.08 11.51
N TYR A 130 -4.97 7.36 11.51
CA TYR A 130 -3.92 7.83 10.62
C TYR A 130 -2.56 7.48 11.22
N ARG A 131 -1.86 6.53 10.62
CA ARG A 131 -0.53 6.06 11.00
C ARG A 131 0.48 6.61 10.02
N THR A 132 1.59 7.10 10.55
CA THR A 132 2.54 7.89 9.77
C THR A 132 3.94 7.28 9.82
N ARG A 133 4.66 7.44 8.74
CA ARG A 133 6.11 7.28 8.69
C ARG A 133 6.77 8.46 9.39
N SER A 134 7.97 8.29 9.92
CA SER A 134 8.75 9.40 10.47
C SER A 134 9.10 10.43 9.40
N VAL A 135 9.39 11.65 9.83
CA VAL A 135 9.83 12.72 8.92
C VAL A 135 11.12 12.31 8.21
N GLU A 136 12.07 11.76 8.96
CA GLU A 136 13.36 11.29 8.47
C GLU A 136 13.20 10.22 7.40
N HIS A 137 12.30 9.25 7.62
CA HIS A 137 12.04 8.16 6.68
C HIS A 137 11.46 8.70 5.36
N VAL A 138 10.51 9.64 5.44
CA VAL A 138 9.92 10.28 4.24
C VAL A 138 10.95 11.11 3.50
N VAL A 139 11.67 12.00 4.19
CA VAL A 139 12.65 12.90 3.55
C VAL A 139 13.80 12.12 2.91
N SER A 140 14.26 11.02 3.55
CA SER A 140 15.31 10.17 2.99
C SER A 140 14.84 9.43 1.73
N GLU A 141 13.58 8.98 1.70
CA GLU A 141 13.01 8.39 0.48
C GLU A 141 12.90 9.41 -0.65
N MET A 142 12.46 10.63 -0.36
CA MET A 142 12.35 11.68 -1.36
C MET A 142 13.72 12.11 -1.91
N ALA A 143 14.78 12.12 -1.08
CA ALA A 143 16.15 12.33 -1.54
C ALA A 143 16.61 11.24 -2.53
N LYS A 144 16.30 9.96 -2.23
CA LYS A 144 16.53 8.85 -3.17
C LYS A 144 15.71 9.01 -4.46
N ALA A 145 14.43 9.36 -4.33
CA ALA A 145 13.55 9.56 -5.48
C ALA A 145 14.11 10.61 -6.44
N GLN A 146 14.57 11.74 -5.93
CA GLN A 146 15.20 12.80 -6.72
C GLN A 146 16.47 12.30 -7.43
N GLN A 147 17.29 11.50 -6.74
CA GLN A 147 18.52 10.93 -7.31
C GLN A 147 18.23 9.88 -8.38
N TYR A 148 17.23 8.99 -8.14
CA TYR A 148 16.91 7.87 -9.03
C TYR A 148 16.16 8.30 -10.28
N PHE A 149 15.37 9.38 -10.17
CA PHE A 149 14.43 9.83 -11.18
C PHE A 149 14.53 11.34 -11.42
N PRO A 150 15.66 11.82 -11.93
CA PRO A 150 15.87 13.26 -12.15
C PRO A 150 14.93 13.87 -13.20
N GLN A 151 14.27 13.02 -14.01
CA GLN A 151 13.28 13.42 -15.03
C GLN A 151 11.88 13.67 -14.46
N VAL A 152 11.61 13.30 -13.19
CA VAL A 152 10.31 13.48 -12.54
C VAL A 152 9.98 14.96 -12.41
N ARG A 153 8.75 15.31 -12.80
CA ARG A 153 8.23 16.67 -12.78
C ARG A 153 7.33 16.97 -11.60
N GLU A 154 6.75 15.91 -11.01
CA GLU A 154 5.83 16.00 -9.89
C GLU A 154 6.06 14.88 -8.89
N PHE A 155 6.18 15.21 -7.62
CA PHE A 155 6.11 14.26 -6.51
C PHE A 155 4.75 14.42 -5.83
N PHE A 156 4.00 13.35 -5.76
CA PHE A 156 2.65 13.35 -5.22
C PHE A 156 2.56 12.51 -3.95
N PHE A 157 2.10 13.10 -2.86
CA PHE A 157 1.77 12.37 -1.64
C PHE A 157 0.30 11.94 -1.69
N ASP A 158 0.10 10.63 -1.82
CA ASP A 158 -1.22 10.01 -1.97
C ASP A 158 -1.81 9.56 -0.62
N ASP A 159 -1.61 10.39 0.40
CA ASP A 159 -2.14 10.16 1.74
C ASP A 159 -3.61 10.54 1.82
N ASP A 160 -4.42 9.74 2.53
CA ASP A 160 -5.83 10.06 2.77
C ASP A 160 -6.02 11.40 3.51
N THR A 161 -5.10 11.72 4.44
CA THR A 161 -5.19 12.91 5.30
C THR A 161 -3.80 13.42 5.71
N PHE A 162 -2.97 13.80 4.75
CA PHE A 162 -1.58 14.25 4.98
C PHE A 162 -1.45 15.31 6.08
N THR A 163 -2.35 16.27 6.12
CA THR A 163 -2.33 17.40 7.07
C THR A 163 -2.99 17.10 8.42
N ASP A 164 -3.49 15.91 8.67
CA ASP A 164 -4.09 15.52 9.95
C ASP A 164 -3.07 15.60 11.12
N ASN A 165 -1.79 15.49 10.80
CA ASN A 165 -0.68 15.82 11.69
C ASN A 165 0.09 17.02 11.14
N LEU A 166 -0.44 18.22 11.35
CA LEU A 166 0.11 19.46 10.80
C LEU A 166 1.58 19.72 11.21
N PRO A 167 2.00 19.54 12.48
CA PRO A 167 3.41 19.69 12.83
C PRO A 167 4.33 18.81 12.00
N ARG A 168 3.98 17.54 11.81
CA ARG A 168 4.74 16.60 10.98
C ARG A 168 4.76 17.04 9.52
N ALA A 169 3.63 17.44 8.96
CA ALA A 169 3.55 17.93 7.57
C ALA A 169 4.48 19.12 7.33
N VAL A 170 4.54 20.06 8.27
CA VAL A 170 5.46 21.22 8.23
C VAL A 170 6.92 20.77 8.27
N GLU A 171 7.29 19.82 9.11
CA GLU A 171 8.68 19.30 9.15
C GLU A 171 9.06 18.56 7.87
N ILE A 172 8.15 17.78 7.28
CA ILE A 172 8.37 17.19 5.95
C ILE A 172 8.61 18.30 4.92
N ALA A 173 7.73 19.31 4.85
CA ALA A 173 7.85 20.41 3.91
C ALA A 173 9.20 21.16 4.05
N LYS A 174 9.66 21.40 5.28
CA LYS A 174 10.99 21.95 5.54
C LYS A 174 12.12 21.04 5.04
N GLY A 175 12.00 19.73 5.26
CA GLY A 175 12.96 18.74 4.77
C GLY A 175 13.05 18.75 3.25
N LEU A 176 11.92 18.72 2.57
CA LEU A 176 11.85 18.77 1.10
C LEU A 176 12.36 20.09 0.53
N GLY A 177 12.05 21.21 1.20
CA GLY A 177 12.59 22.52 0.83
C GLY A 177 14.11 22.57 0.87
N LYS A 178 14.77 21.92 1.85
CA LYS A 178 16.23 21.78 1.89
C LYS A 178 16.80 20.96 0.73
N LEU A 179 16.03 20.01 0.20
CA LEU A 179 16.39 19.21 -0.97
C LEU A 179 16.08 19.93 -2.29
N GLY A 180 15.40 21.08 -2.26
CA GLY A 180 14.94 21.79 -3.45
C GLY A 180 13.81 21.08 -4.20
N ILE A 181 13.13 20.13 -3.55
CA ILE A 181 12.02 19.39 -4.12
C ILE A 181 10.75 20.24 -4.10
N LYS A 182 10.07 20.31 -5.26
CA LYS A 182 8.71 20.83 -5.39
C LYS A 182 7.74 19.65 -5.38
N TRP A 183 6.65 19.80 -4.65
CA TRP A 183 5.65 18.74 -4.42
C TRP A 183 4.27 19.31 -4.16
#